data_c44500055a80f2a55c79243bd40f32d7
#
_entry.id   c44500055a80f2a55c79243bd40f32d7
#
_cell.length_a   1.000
_cell.length_b   1.000
_cell.length_c   1.000
_cell.angle_alpha   90.00
_cell.angle_beta   90.00
_cell.angle_gamma   90.00
#
_symmetry.space_group_name_H-M   'P 1'
#
loop_
_entity.id
_entity.type
_entity.pdbx_description
1 polymer ?
#
loop_
_entity_poly.entity_id
_entity_poly.type
_entity_poly.pdbx_seq_one_letter_code
_entity_poly.pdbx_strand_id
1 'polypeptide(L)'
;WLKLYNAGSFFDSQAIPAADWPKLALKAQSFERLVVECHPQLIREDRILPFQRLLGSGTRLELALGLETAHPEVLERLNKGIDREVFQRSAHWIRHHDMDLRVFVLVKPPFLNESEALEWACRSIDFAFDCGANTISLIPTRSGNGALESLATRGEFAPPRPETLESALAYGIQLGRGRVFADTWDLEKLEPNEIRCSSLRARLEHANQEQRIQSLNEGLARG
;
A
#
# COMPACT_ATOMS: atom_id res chain seq x y z
N TRP A 1 -6.86 14.75 4.93
CA TRP A 1 -6.49 13.43 5.47
C TRP A 1 -5.15 13.51 6.18
N LEU A 2 -5.07 12.97 7.38
CA LEU A 2 -3.83 12.82 8.12
C LEU A 2 -3.34 11.38 7.98
N LYS A 3 -2.06 11.20 7.61
CA LYS A 3 -1.42 9.87 7.53
C LYS A 3 -0.29 9.82 8.55
N LEU A 4 -0.34 8.83 9.42
CA LEU A 4 0.72 8.57 10.42
C LEU A 4 1.34 7.20 10.12
N TYR A 5 2.45 7.24 9.39
CA TYR A 5 3.28 6.08 9.08
C TYR A 5 4.57 6.18 9.89
N ASN A 6 4.85 5.15 10.68
CA ASN A 6 5.96 5.14 11.63
C ASN A 6 6.95 3.99 11.38
N ALA A 7 6.99 3.47 10.14
CA ALA A 7 7.81 2.31 9.76
C ALA A 7 7.60 1.07 10.66
N GLY A 8 6.39 0.93 11.20
CA GLY A 8 6.01 -0.16 12.08
C GLY A 8 4.49 -0.20 12.23
N SER A 9 4.01 -0.47 13.43
CA SER A 9 2.57 -0.50 13.69
C SER A 9 2.18 0.58 14.69
N PHE A 10 1.15 1.36 14.37
CA PHE A 10 0.61 2.40 15.26
C PHE A 10 0.15 1.83 16.60
N PHE A 11 -0.38 0.62 16.60
CA PHE A 11 -0.87 -0.05 17.80
C PHE A 11 0.17 -0.91 18.51
N ASP A 12 1.43 -0.86 18.08
CA ASP A 12 2.53 -1.39 18.87
C ASP A 12 2.84 -0.45 20.05
N SER A 13 2.73 -0.96 21.27
CA SER A 13 2.97 -0.18 22.48
C SER A 13 4.42 0.27 22.64
N GLN A 14 5.36 -0.36 21.95
CA GLN A 14 6.76 0.06 21.92
C GLN A 14 6.97 1.22 20.95
N ALA A 15 6.20 1.28 19.86
CA ALA A 15 6.28 2.35 18.88
C ALA A 15 5.46 3.58 19.31
N ILE A 16 4.20 3.37 19.74
CA ILE A 16 3.31 4.46 20.20
C ILE A 16 2.64 4.03 21.51
N PRO A 17 3.09 4.56 22.65
CA PRO A 17 2.48 4.28 23.94
C PRO A 17 1.00 4.69 23.99
N ALA A 18 0.17 3.86 24.60
CA ALA A 18 -1.27 4.15 24.72
C ALA A 18 -1.55 5.47 25.51
N ALA A 19 -0.64 5.90 26.37
CA ALA A 19 -0.73 7.18 27.08
C ALA A 19 -0.72 8.40 26.14
N ASP A 20 -0.17 8.27 24.92
CA ASP A 20 -0.11 9.34 23.93
C ASP A 20 -1.37 9.40 23.03
N TRP A 21 -2.18 8.34 23.03
CA TRP A 21 -3.36 8.25 22.16
C TRP A 21 -4.37 9.40 22.33
N PRO A 22 -4.70 9.88 23.55
CA PRO A 22 -5.62 11.01 23.68
C PRO A 22 -5.12 12.27 22.99
N LYS A 23 -3.80 12.57 23.08
CA LYS A 23 -3.21 13.74 22.43
C LYS A 23 -3.20 13.59 20.89
N LEU A 24 -2.88 12.39 20.41
CA LEU A 24 -2.89 12.09 18.97
C LEU A 24 -4.30 12.17 18.40
N ALA A 25 -5.27 11.57 19.08
CA ALA A 25 -6.68 11.61 18.68
C ALA A 25 -7.21 13.04 18.62
N LEU A 26 -6.93 13.86 19.64
CA LEU A 26 -7.35 15.26 19.68
C LEU A 26 -6.83 16.05 18.47
N LYS A 27 -5.55 15.85 18.10
CA LYS A 27 -4.97 16.47 16.91
C LYS A 27 -5.59 15.94 15.61
N ALA A 28 -5.91 14.65 15.56
CA ALA A 28 -6.49 13.99 14.40
C ALA A 28 -7.95 14.43 14.14
N GLN A 29 -8.69 14.88 15.17
CA GLN A 29 -10.07 15.35 15.04
C GLN A 29 -10.26 16.56 14.11
N SER A 30 -9.17 17.26 13.77
CA SER A 30 -9.19 18.34 12.75
C SER A 30 -9.23 17.82 11.32
N PHE A 31 -9.20 16.50 11.11
CA PHE A 31 -9.19 15.87 9.79
C PHE A 31 -10.38 14.94 9.63
N GLU A 32 -10.93 14.86 8.42
CA GLU A 32 -12.04 13.95 8.11
C GLU A 32 -11.63 12.48 8.22
N ARG A 33 -10.32 12.20 8.04
CA ARG A 33 -9.77 10.84 8.04
C ARG A 33 -8.37 10.79 8.64
N LEU A 34 -8.18 9.80 9.50
CA LEU A 34 -6.87 9.41 10.02
C LEU A 34 -6.49 8.04 9.43
N VAL A 35 -5.34 7.98 8.77
CA VAL A 35 -4.76 6.74 8.26
C VAL A 35 -3.59 6.35 9.14
N VAL A 36 -3.61 5.14 9.70
CA VAL A 36 -2.51 4.61 10.50
C VAL A 36 -2.07 3.25 9.99
N GLU A 37 -0.76 3.02 9.99
CA GLU A 37 -0.20 1.73 9.62
C GLU A 37 -0.37 0.72 10.77
N CYS A 38 -0.78 -0.49 10.43
CA CYS A 38 -0.96 -1.56 11.39
C CYS A 38 -0.53 -2.90 10.81
N HIS A 39 0.23 -3.67 11.58
CA HIS A 39 0.54 -5.05 11.20
C HIS A 39 -0.69 -5.95 11.47
N PRO A 40 -1.07 -6.87 10.55
CA PRO A 40 -2.24 -7.73 10.73
C PRO A 40 -2.28 -8.48 12.06
N GLN A 41 -1.15 -8.96 12.58
CA GLN A 41 -1.06 -9.62 13.88
C GLN A 41 -1.32 -8.70 15.09
N LEU A 42 -1.30 -7.38 14.90
CA LEU A 42 -1.57 -6.39 15.95
C LEU A 42 -2.99 -5.83 15.90
N ILE A 43 -3.85 -6.43 15.08
CA ILE A 43 -5.29 -6.15 15.08
C ILE A 43 -5.88 -6.73 16.36
N ARG A 44 -6.14 -5.86 17.32
CA ARG A 44 -6.66 -6.20 18.65
C ARG A 44 -7.78 -5.25 19.03
N GLU A 45 -8.92 -5.82 19.38
CA GLU A 45 -10.12 -5.09 19.77
C GLU A 45 -9.87 -4.16 20.98
N ASP A 46 -9.19 -4.68 21.99
CA ASP A 46 -8.84 -3.97 23.22
C ASP A 46 -7.93 -2.73 23.02
N ARG A 47 -7.34 -2.59 21.84
CA ARG A 47 -6.50 -1.44 21.49
C ARG A 47 -7.16 -0.52 20.47
N ILE A 48 -7.68 -1.09 19.41
CA ILE A 48 -8.17 -0.30 18.28
C ILE A 48 -9.49 0.40 18.61
N LEU A 49 -10.45 -0.29 19.23
CA LEU A 49 -11.75 0.31 19.53
C LEU A 49 -11.67 1.47 20.55
N PRO A 50 -10.87 1.40 21.64
CA PRO A 50 -10.66 2.56 22.50
C PRO A 50 -10.10 3.76 21.76
N PHE A 51 -9.14 3.58 20.87
CA PHE A 51 -8.58 4.65 20.06
C PHE A 51 -9.60 5.22 19.06
N GLN A 52 -10.37 4.37 18.38
CA GLN A 52 -11.45 4.80 17.49
C GLN A 52 -12.47 5.67 18.22
N ARG A 53 -12.85 5.32 19.45
CA ARG A 53 -13.75 6.14 20.28
C ARG A 53 -13.18 7.51 20.61
N LEU A 54 -11.85 7.60 20.82
CA LEU A 54 -11.18 8.89 21.08
C LEU A 54 -11.22 9.82 19.86
N LEU A 55 -11.27 9.29 18.63
CA LEU A 55 -11.40 10.11 17.43
C LEU A 55 -12.77 10.79 17.31
N GLY A 56 -13.80 10.23 17.96
CA GLY A 56 -15.17 10.73 17.82
C GLY A 56 -15.78 10.40 16.45
N SER A 57 -16.97 10.93 16.20
CA SER A 57 -17.73 10.66 14.96
C SER A 57 -17.29 11.51 13.76
N GLY A 58 -16.48 12.54 13.98
CA GLY A 58 -16.06 13.47 12.92
C GLY A 58 -14.83 12.99 12.12
N THR A 59 -14.07 12.02 12.65
CA THR A 59 -12.84 11.52 12.01
C THR A 59 -12.94 10.02 11.77
N ARG A 60 -12.91 9.63 10.50
CA ARG A 60 -12.94 8.22 10.12
C ARG A 60 -11.55 7.60 10.25
N LEU A 61 -11.47 6.45 10.91
CA LEU A 61 -10.23 5.68 11.02
C LEU A 61 -10.07 4.77 9.80
N GLU A 62 -8.91 4.85 9.17
CA GLU A 62 -8.48 3.95 8.09
C GLU A 62 -7.21 3.22 8.54
N LEU A 63 -7.27 1.88 8.58
CA LEU A 63 -6.12 1.04 8.90
C LEU A 63 -5.41 0.63 7.61
N ALA A 64 -4.11 0.90 7.55
CA ALA A 64 -3.26 0.52 6.44
C ALA A 64 -2.50 -0.77 6.79
N LEU A 65 -2.80 -1.85 6.08
CA LEU A 65 -2.21 -3.18 6.28
C LEU A 65 -1.31 -3.55 5.10
N GLY A 66 -0.14 -4.13 5.41
CA GLY A 66 0.69 -4.81 4.43
C GLY A 66 0.09 -6.16 4.06
N LEU A 67 -0.34 -6.35 2.80
CA LEU A 67 -0.56 -7.66 2.19
C LEU A 67 0.75 -8.16 1.56
N GLU A 68 1.53 -7.24 1.06
CA GLU A 68 2.74 -7.44 0.27
C GLU A 68 2.44 -8.09 -1.08
N THR A 69 1.95 -9.32 -1.10
CA THR A 69 1.56 -10.06 -2.30
C THR A 69 0.52 -11.13 -1.95
N ALA A 70 -0.31 -11.50 -2.92
CA ALA A 70 -1.18 -12.67 -2.82
C ALA A 70 -0.49 -13.98 -3.26
N HIS A 71 0.79 -13.94 -3.73
CA HIS A 71 1.55 -15.12 -4.10
C HIS A 71 1.93 -15.92 -2.84
N PRO A 72 1.43 -17.16 -2.64
CA PRO A 72 1.58 -17.86 -1.37
C PRO A 72 3.05 -18.14 -1.03
N GLU A 73 3.82 -18.67 -1.97
CA GLU A 73 5.23 -19.02 -1.74
C GLU A 73 6.11 -17.77 -1.52
N VAL A 74 5.85 -16.69 -2.26
CA VAL A 74 6.57 -15.44 -2.08
C VAL A 74 6.23 -14.82 -0.73
N LEU A 75 4.96 -14.83 -0.33
CA LEU A 75 4.51 -14.30 0.95
C LEU A 75 5.16 -15.04 2.12
N GLU A 76 5.26 -16.37 2.05
CA GLU A 76 5.98 -17.20 3.02
C GLU A 76 7.47 -16.82 3.08
N ARG A 77 8.15 -16.68 1.92
CA ARG A 77 9.57 -16.33 1.84
C ARG A 77 9.88 -14.92 2.34
N LEU A 78 8.94 -13.98 2.26
CA LEU A 78 9.08 -12.64 2.83
C LEU A 78 9.17 -12.67 4.36
N ASN A 79 8.75 -13.76 4.99
CA ASN A 79 8.88 -14.03 6.43
C ASN A 79 8.39 -12.89 7.33
N LYS A 80 7.29 -12.26 6.94
CA LYS A 80 6.65 -11.18 7.72
C LYS A 80 5.62 -11.70 8.73
N GLY A 81 5.50 -13.01 8.90
CA GLY A 81 4.53 -13.64 9.80
C GLY A 81 3.08 -13.46 9.37
N ILE A 82 2.85 -13.21 8.09
CA ILE A 82 1.52 -13.00 7.51
C ILE A 82 1.31 -14.06 6.43
N ASP A 83 0.15 -14.69 6.46
CA ASP A 83 -0.41 -15.45 5.36
C ASP A 83 -1.72 -14.82 4.87
N ARG A 84 -2.27 -15.36 3.78
CA ARG A 84 -3.52 -14.84 3.21
C ARG A 84 -4.70 -14.94 4.17
N GLU A 85 -4.75 -15.99 4.98
CA GLU A 85 -5.84 -16.21 5.94
C GLU A 85 -5.77 -15.22 7.11
N VAL A 86 -4.57 -15.00 7.66
CA VAL A 86 -4.34 -13.97 8.70
C VAL A 86 -4.74 -12.60 8.18
N PHE A 87 -4.33 -12.26 6.95
CA PHE A 87 -4.70 -11.00 6.32
C PHE A 87 -6.22 -10.89 6.16
N GLN A 88 -6.88 -11.91 5.61
CA GLN A 88 -8.32 -11.91 5.37
C GLN A 88 -9.13 -11.77 6.68
N ARG A 89 -8.74 -12.48 7.75
CA ARG A 89 -9.38 -12.32 9.07
C ARG A 89 -9.24 -10.89 9.59
N SER A 90 -8.06 -10.31 9.48
CA SER A 90 -7.78 -8.93 9.90
C SER A 90 -8.59 -7.92 9.11
N ALA A 91 -8.64 -8.06 7.79
CA ALA A 91 -9.43 -7.21 6.90
C ALA A 91 -10.93 -7.29 7.20
N HIS A 92 -11.45 -8.50 7.40
CA HIS A 92 -12.85 -8.73 7.80
C HIS A 92 -13.19 -8.06 9.13
N TRP A 93 -12.30 -8.19 10.12
CA TRP A 93 -12.49 -7.57 11.42
C TRP A 93 -12.57 -6.04 11.31
N ILE A 94 -11.67 -5.42 10.54
CA ILE A 94 -11.65 -3.97 10.29
C ILE A 94 -12.98 -3.50 9.68
N ARG A 95 -13.45 -4.21 8.66
CA ARG A 95 -14.70 -3.86 7.96
C ARG A 95 -15.93 -4.05 8.85
N HIS A 96 -15.93 -5.09 9.67
CA HIS A 96 -17.01 -5.35 10.63
C HIS A 96 -17.18 -4.23 11.66
N HIS A 97 -16.08 -3.55 12.02
CA HIS A 97 -16.09 -2.44 12.98
C HIS A 97 -16.19 -1.05 12.33
N ASP A 98 -16.71 -0.97 11.10
CA ASP A 98 -16.93 0.28 10.35
C ASP A 98 -15.69 1.15 10.21
N MET A 99 -14.54 0.54 10.04
CA MET A 99 -13.29 1.21 9.69
C MET A 99 -12.98 1.01 8.22
N ASP A 100 -12.21 1.94 7.63
CA ASP A 100 -11.73 1.77 6.28
C ASP A 100 -10.43 0.97 6.26
N LEU A 101 -10.24 0.23 5.16
CA LEU A 101 -9.07 -0.61 4.95
C LEU A 101 -8.27 -0.08 3.75
N ARG A 102 -7.00 0.27 4.03
CA ARG A 102 -5.97 0.48 3.01
C ARG A 102 -5.07 -0.74 2.96
N VAL A 103 -4.68 -1.15 1.76
CA VAL A 103 -3.81 -2.32 1.56
C VAL A 103 -2.54 -1.90 0.84
N PHE A 104 -1.39 -2.26 1.38
CA PHE A 104 -0.11 -2.14 0.69
C PHE A 104 0.17 -3.40 -0.10
N VAL A 105 0.44 -3.23 -1.40
CA VAL A 105 0.80 -4.30 -2.33
C VAL A 105 2.15 -3.95 -2.95
N LEU A 106 3.11 -4.86 -2.83
CA LEU A 106 4.41 -4.74 -3.49
C LEU A 106 4.26 -5.10 -4.97
N VAL A 107 4.67 -4.21 -5.84
CA VAL A 107 4.87 -4.53 -7.25
C VAL A 107 6.24 -5.17 -7.40
N LYS A 108 6.24 -6.42 -7.83
CA LYS A 108 7.42 -7.28 -7.92
C LYS A 108 8.19 -7.38 -6.59
N PRO A 109 7.65 -8.05 -5.58
CA PRO A 109 8.42 -8.38 -4.38
C PRO A 109 9.66 -9.22 -4.72
N PRO A 110 10.64 -9.36 -3.79
CA PRO A 110 11.72 -10.32 -3.93
C PRO A 110 11.20 -11.72 -4.28
N PHE A 111 12.03 -12.51 -4.94
CA PHE A 111 11.73 -13.89 -5.36
C PHE A 111 10.74 -14.01 -6.52
N LEU A 112 10.29 -12.89 -7.09
CA LEU A 112 9.39 -12.87 -8.24
C LEU A 112 10.11 -12.36 -9.49
N ASN A 113 9.93 -13.06 -10.61
CA ASN A 113 10.47 -12.66 -11.90
C ASN A 113 9.64 -11.52 -12.51
N GLU A 114 10.26 -10.74 -13.41
CA GLU A 114 9.56 -9.65 -14.10
C GLU A 114 8.39 -10.15 -14.96
N SER A 115 8.52 -11.34 -15.56
CA SER A 115 7.45 -11.95 -16.37
C SER A 115 6.18 -12.28 -15.59
N GLU A 116 6.29 -12.45 -14.28
CA GLU A 116 5.18 -12.79 -13.38
C GLU A 116 4.69 -11.58 -12.58
N ALA A 117 5.49 -10.50 -12.56
CA ALA A 117 5.29 -9.35 -11.68
C ALA A 117 3.93 -8.68 -11.87
N LEU A 118 3.51 -8.44 -13.12
CA LEU A 118 2.22 -7.82 -13.42
C LEU A 118 1.06 -8.73 -13.02
N GLU A 119 1.13 -10.02 -13.36
CA GLU A 119 0.07 -10.97 -13.03
C GLU A 119 -0.17 -11.03 -11.52
N TRP A 120 0.91 -11.15 -10.72
CA TRP A 120 0.77 -11.22 -9.28
C TRP A 120 0.42 -9.89 -8.62
N ALA A 121 0.80 -8.76 -9.21
CA ALA A 121 0.29 -7.45 -8.79
C ALA A 121 -1.24 -7.37 -9.00
N CYS A 122 -1.75 -7.75 -10.18
CA CYS A 122 -3.18 -7.80 -10.46
C CYS A 122 -3.93 -8.74 -9.52
N ARG A 123 -3.46 -9.97 -9.33
CA ARG A 123 -4.05 -10.93 -8.39
C ARG A 123 -4.04 -10.42 -6.95
N SER A 124 -3.02 -9.67 -6.56
CA SER A 124 -2.94 -9.07 -5.21
C SER A 124 -3.93 -7.91 -5.05
N ILE A 125 -4.15 -7.13 -6.11
CA ILE A 125 -5.18 -6.09 -6.16
C ILE A 125 -6.58 -6.71 -6.01
N ASP A 126 -6.87 -7.76 -6.79
CA ASP A 126 -8.15 -8.46 -6.72
C ASP A 126 -8.40 -9.01 -5.32
N PHE A 127 -7.42 -9.72 -4.76
CA PHE A 127 -7.52 -10.29 -3.43
C PHE A 127 -7.72 -9.21 -2.35
N ALA A 128 -7.04 -8.08 -2.45
CA ALA A 128 -7.22 -6.97 -1.52
C ALA A 128 -8.65 -6.40 -1.58
N PHE A 129 -9.19 -6.22 -2.79
CA PHE A 129 -10.58 -5.78 -2.96
C PHE A 129 -11.60 -6.83 -2.49
N ASP A 130 -11.35 -8.11 -2.71
CA ASP A 130 -12.19 -9.20 -2.21
C ASP A 130 -12.21 -9.24 -0.68
N CYS A 131 -11.13 -8.84 -0.03
CA CYS A 131 -11.06 -8.63 1.42
C CYS A 131 -11.74 -7.34 1.89
N GLY A 132 -12.27 -6.51 0.99
CA GLY A 132 -13.00 -5.28 1.31
C GLY A 132 -12.14 -4.02 1.42
N ALA A 133 -10.97 -3.98 0.77
CA ALA A 133 -10.17 -2.76 0.71
C ALA A 133 -10.95 -1.59 0.10
N ASN A 134 -10.84 -0.41 0.73
CA ASN A 134 -11.32 0.86 0.16
C ASN A 134 -10.26 1.52 -0.69
N THR A 135 -8.99 1.26 -0.32
CA THR A 135 -7.83 1.88 -0.97
C THR A 135 -6.71 0.85 -1.09
N ILE A 136 -6.02 0.84 -2.23
CA ILE A 136 -4.80 0.07 -2.44
C ILE A 136 -3.66 1.03 -2.76
N SER A 137 -2.49 0.80 -2.15
CA SER A 137 -1.26 1.52 -2.46
C SER A 137 -0.25 0.52 -3.04
N LEU A 138 0.08 0.70 -4.31
CA LEU A 138 1.07 -0.08 -5.02
C LEU A 138 2.46 0.49 -4.72
N ILE A 139 3.31 -0.33 -4.15
CA ILE A 139 4.67 0.05 -3.76
C ILE A 139 5.64 -0.71 -4.66
N PRO A 140 6.30 -0.04 -5.62
CA PRO A 140 7.35 -0.68 -6.39
C PRO A 140 8.49 -1.06 -5.43
N THR A 141 8.88 -2.34 -5.43
CA THR A 141 9.92 -2.80 -4.52
C THR A 141 11.27 -2.22 -4.91
N ARG A 142 11.94 -1.57 -3.97
CA ARG A 142 13.19 -0.83 -4.19
C ARG A 142 14.23 -1.22 -3.15
N SER A 143 15.51 -1.21 -3.56
CA SER A 143 16.65 -1.34 -2.65
C SER A 143 16.75 -0.14 -1.69
N GLY A 144 17.48 -0.28 -0.61
CA GLY A 144 17.72 0.78 0.38
C GLY A 144 17.62 0.33 1.84
N ASN A 145 17.51 -0.97 2.11
CA ASN A 145 17.39 -1.51 3.48
C ASN A 145 18.46 -2.57 3.82
N GLY A 146 19.45 -2.78 2.95
CA GLY A 146 20.52 -3.77 3.13
C GLY A 146 20.09 -5.21 2.80
N ALA A 147 18.89 -5.62 3.16
CA ALA A 147 18.39 -6.96 2.90
C ALA A 147 18.12 -7.20 1.40
N LEU A 148 17.53 -6.22 0.73
CA LEU A 148 17.24 -6.30 -0.70
C LEU A 148 18.52 -6.27 -1.56
N GLU A 149 19.54 -5.54 -1.13
CA GLU A 149 20.85 -5.56 -1.77
C GLU A 149 21.49 -6.96 -1.68
N SER A 150 21.40 -7.60 -0.52
CA SER A 150 21.85 -8.97 -0.33
C SER A 150 21.09 -9.98 -1.21
N LEU A 151 19.78 -9.80 -1.39
CA LEU A 151 18.97 -10.60 -2.30
C LEU A 151 19.34 -10.34 -3.76
N ALA A 152 19.63 -9.09 -4.13
CA ALA A 152 20.05 -8.72 -5.48
C ALA A 152 21.38 -9.39 -5.88
N THR A 153 22.36 -9.46 -4.97
CA THR A 153 23.62 -10.16 -5.23
C THR A 153 23.46 -11.66 -5.48
N ARG A 154 22.36 -12.26 -5.00
CA ARG A 154 22.00 -13.67 -5.23
C ARG A 154 21.07 -13.87 -6.45
N GLY A 155 20.71 -12.78 -7.14
CA GLY A 155 19.75 -12.83 -8.25
C GLY A 155 18.30 -13.06 -7.81
N GLU A 156 18.00 -12.90 -6.53
CA GLU A 156 16.67 -13.13 -5.95
C GLU A 156 15.82 -11.85 -5.85
N PHE A 157 16.39 -10.72 -6.27
CA PHE A 157 15.71 -9.42 -6.30
C PHE A 157 16.25 -8.55 -7.45
N ALA A 158 15.34 -7.87 -8.12
CA ALA A 158 15.58 -6.68 -8.94
C ALA A 158 14.33 -5.80 -8.88
N PRO A 159 14.43 -4.47 -8.96
CA PRO A 159 13.26 -3.58 -9.00
C PRO A 159 12.31 -3.95 -10.16
N PRO A 160 11.01 -3.64 -10.07
CA PRO A 160 10.09 -3.79 -11.20
C PRO A 160 10.45 -2.79 -12.31
N ARG A 161 10.04 -3.10 -13.53
CA ARG A 161 10.07 -2.12 -14.62
C ARG A 161 9.04 -1.02 -14.39
N PRO A 162 9.29 0.22 -14.83
CA PRO A 162 8.30 1.30 -14.76
C PRO A 162 6.96 0.92 -15.38
N GLU A 163 6.97 0.24 -16.53
CA GLU A 163 5.78 -0.19 -17.25
C GLU A 163 4.93 -1.19 -16.45
N THR A 164 5.58 -2.03 -15.64
CA THR A 164 4.88 -2.98 -14.76
C THR A 164 4.10 -2.24 -13.67
N LEU A 165 4.68 -1.19 -13.09
CA LEU A 165 3.99 -0.35 -12.10
C LEU A 165 2.82 0.40 -12.74
N GLU A 166 3.02 1.03 -13.91
CA GLU A 166 1.96 1.74 -14.64
C GLU A 166 0.82 0.80 -15.03
N SER A 167 1.13 -0.40 -15.52
CA SER A 167 0.13 -1.39 -15.91
C SER A 167 -0.66 -1.91 -14.72
N ALA A 168 -0.02 -2.16 -13.58
CA ALA A 168 -0.69 -2.56 -12.35
C ALA A 168 -1.61 -1.45 -11.81
N LEU A 169 -1.17 -0.19 -11.86
CA LEU A 169 -2.00 0.97 -11.49
C LEU A 169 -3.21 1.09 -12.42
N ALA A 170 -3.00 0.99 -13.72
CA ALA A 170 -4.06 1.05 -14.73
C ALA A 170 -5.10 -0.04 -14.49
N TYR A 171 -4.67 -1.28 -14.29
CA TYR A 171 -5.54 -2.40 -13.96
C TYR A 171 -6.41 -2.10 -12.74
N GLY A 172 -5.78 -1.69 -11.63
CA GLY A 172 -6.49 -1.45 -10.38
C GLY A 172 -7.51 -0.31 -10.49
N ILE A 173 -7.18 0.78 -11.18
CA ILE A 173 -8.11 1.90 -11.43
C ILE A 173 -9.28 1.47 -12.31
N GLN A 174 -9.03 0.68 -13.37
CA GLN A 174 -10.08 0.21 -14.30
C GLN A 174 -11.10 -0.71 -13.63
N LEU A 175 -10.73 -1.44 -12.57
CA LEU A 175 -11.68 -2.26 -11.82
C LEU A 175 -12.81 -1.43 -11.18
N GLY A 176 -12.59 -0.15 -10.86
CA GLY A 176 -13.62 0.72 -10.28
C GLY A 176 -14.13 0.29 -8.91
N ARG A 177 -13.40 -0.60 -8.19
CA ARG A 177 -13.83 -1.19 -6.90
C ARG A 177 -13.44 -0.34 -5.68
N GLY A 178 -12.54 0.62 -5.87
CA GLY A 178 -12.00 1.49 -4.85
C GLY A 178 -10.89 2.36 -5.43
N ARG A 179 -10.13 3.04 -4.59
CA ARG A 179 -9.03 3.89 -5.04
C ARG A 179 -7.72 3.11 -5.09
N VAL A 180 -6.96 3.28 -6.16
CA VAL A 180 -5.64 2.66 -6.30
C VAL A 180 -4.60 3.74 -6.56
N PHE A 181 -3.51 3.69 -5.81
CA PHE A 181 -2.41 4.65 -5.90
C PHE A 181 -1.09 3.94 -6.16
N ALA A 182 -0.23 4.51 -6.97
CA ALA A 182 1.16 4.12 -7.06
C ALA A 182 2.02 5.03 -6.16
N ASP A 183 2.93 4.43 -5.41
CA ASP A 183 3.94 5.17 -4.67
C ASP A 183 4.97 5.75 -5.64
N THR A 184 5.19 7.07 -5.54
CA THR A 184 6.09 7.83 -6.43
C THR A 184 7.41 8.22 -5.77
N TRP A 185 7.70 7.69 -4.59
CA TRP A 185 8.98 7.92 -3.91
C TRP A 185 10.13 7.19 -4.62
N ASP A 186 11.31 7.80 -4.64
CA ASP A 186 12.55 7.20 -5.19
C ASP A 186 12.37 6.54 -6.57
N LEU A 187 11.57 7.13 -7.46
CA LEU A 187 11.33 6.60 -8.81
C LEU A 187 12.62 6.53 -9.66
N GLU A 188 13.62 7.30 -9.34
CA GLU A 188 14.95 7.25 -9.95
C GLU A 188 15.64 5.89 -9.77
N LYS A 189 15.23 5.10 -8.78
CA LYS A 189 15.72 3.71 -8.61
C LYS A 189 15.08 2.74 -9.61
N LEU A 190 13.94 3.11 -10.20
CA LEU A 190 13.26 2.34 -11.24
C LEU A 190 13.64 2.84 -12.63
N GLU A 191 13.71 4.17 -12.80
CA GLU A 191 14.05 4.84 -14.06
C GLU A 191 15.16 5.86 -13.78
N PRO A 192 16.42 5.46 -14.01
CA PRO A 192 17.58 6.33 -13.76
C PRO A 192 17.71 7.51 -14.73
N ASN A 193 17.04 7.46 -15.88
CA ASN A 193 17.04 8.57 -16.81
C ASN A 193 16.12 9.70 -16.29
N GLU A 194 16.66 10.86 -16.02
CA GLU A 194 15.98 11.97 -15.37
C GLU A 194 14.73 12.43 -16.14
N ILE A 195 14.80 12.54 -17.47
CA ILE A 195 13.68 12.97 -18.31
C ILE A 195 12.53 11.93 -18.26
N ARG A 196 12.89 10.64 -18.39
CA ARG A 196 11.90 9.55 -18.31
C ARG A 196 11.32 9.43 -16.92
N CYS A 197 12.13 9.58 -15.87
CA CYS A 197 11.68 9.57 -14.49
C CYS A 197 10.68 10.70 -14.20
N SER A 198 10.96 11.91 -14.66
CA SER A 198 10.06 13.06 -14.52
C SER A 198 8.73 12.82 -15.26
N SER A 199 8.81 12.28 -16.47
CA SER A 199 7.61 11.92 -17.25
C SER A 199 6.79 10.80 -16.59
N LEU A 200 7.44 9.75 -16.09
CA LEU A 200 6.81 8.67 -15.32
C LEU A 200 6.11 9.23 -14.07
N ARG A 201 6.80 10.06 -13.31
CA ARG A 201 6.25 10.71 -12.11
C ARG A 201 4.97 11.49 -12.43
N ALA A 202 5.01 12.33 -13.47
CA ALA A 202 3.85 13.14 -13.87
C ALA A 202 2.63 12.26 -14.23
N ARG A 203 2.84 11.15 -14.96
CA ARG A 203 1.74 10.22 -15.32
C ARG A 203 1.17 9.51 -14.10
N LEU A 204 2.03 9.00 -13.19
CA LEU A 204 1.60 8.32 -11.97
C LEU A 204 0.86 9.28 -11.04
N GLU A 205 1.37 10.51 -10.84
CA GLU A 205 0.72 11.52 -10.01
C GLU A 205 -0.63 11.95 -10.58
N HIS A 206 -0.73 12.13 -11.90
CA HIS A 206 -2.00 12.39 -12.56
C HIS A 206 -3.00 11.26 -12.33
N ALA A 207 -2.59 10.01 -12.58
CA ALA A 207 -3.45 8.85 -12.34
C ALA A 207 -3.86 8.71 -10.88
N ASN A 208 -2.95 8.98 -9.94
CA ASN A 208 -3.24 9.00 -8.51
C ASN A 208 -4.31 10.05 -8.13
N GLN A 209 -4.25 11.24 -8.72
CA GLN A 209 -5.18 12.32 -8.44
C GLN A 209 -6.55 12.06 -9.07
N GLU A 210 -6.57 11.80 -10.38
CA GLU A 210 -7.79 11.69 -11.16
C GLU A 210 -8.48 10.32 -11.04
N GLN A 211 -7.76 9.28 -10.61
CA GLN A 211 -8.20 7.88 -10.65
C GLN A 211 -8.69 7.49 -12.06
N ARG A 212 -7.97 7.97 -13.06
CA ARG A 212 -8.17 7.72 -14.48
C ARG A 212 -6.81 7.55 -15.15
N ILE A 213 -6.76 6.71 -16.17
CA ILE A 213 -5.57 6.52 -16.99
C ILE A 213 -5.72 7.38 -18.24
N GLN A 214 -4.76 8.27 -18.48
CA GLN A 214 -4.65 8.94 -19.78
C GLN A 214 -4.17 7.91 -20.81
N SER A 215 -4.93 7.71 -21.88
CA SER A 215 -4.43 6.94 -23.02
C SER A 215 -3.23 7.69 -23.62
N LEU A 216 -2.14 6.98 -23.88
CA LEU A 216 -0.92 7.53 -24.51
C LEU A 216 -1.16 8.23 -25.86
N ASN A 217 -2.37 8.12 -26.42
CA ASN A 217 -2.75 8.68 -27.72
C ASN A 217 -3.31 10.11 -27.68
N GLU A 218 -3.58 10.70 -26.51
CA GLU A 218 -4.14 12.06 -26.49
C GLU A 218 -3.07 13.18 -26.54
N GLY A 219 -1.80 12.83 -26.36
CA GLY A 219 -0.68 13.79 -26.42
C GLY A 219 -0.22 14.16 -27.84
N LEU A 220 -0.60 13.38 -28.87
CA LEU A 220 -0.17 13.60 -30.26
C LEU A 220 -1.20 14.37 -31.11
N ALA A 221 -2.37 14.67 -30.56
CA ALA A 221 -3.45 15.34 -31.31
C ALA A 221 -3.54 16.86 -31.05
N ARG A 222 -2.60 17.46 -30.30
CA ARG A 222 -2.53 18.92 -30.08
C ARG A 222 -1.12 19.45 -30.35
N GLY A 223 -0.62 19.24 -31.53
CA GLY A 223 0.55 19.86 -32.09
C GLY A 223 0.27 20.43 -33.45
#